data_047ed485def695d788f87e4b54b4dc10
#
_entry.id   047ed485def695d788f87e4b54b4dc10
#
_cell.length_a   1.000
_cell.length_b   1.000
_cell.length_c   1.000
_cell.angle_alpha   90.00
_cell.angle_beta   90.00
_cell.angle_gamma   90.00
#
_symmetry.space_group_name_H-M   'P 1'
#
loop_
_entity.id
_entity.type
_entity.pdbx_description
1 polymer ?
#
loop_
_entity_poly.entity_id
_entity_poly.type
_entity_poly.pdbx_seq_one_letter_code
_entity_poly.pdbx_strand_id
1 'polypeptide(L)'
;SVTTVSRIINNTGEVKESTYQKVREVIKEYNYVPNNSARNLKRIQSNVICVLTKGVANPMFNDMLSVIQKKSADYSYDVMIQQIDQNEDELDVAIAQMKEKRLKGIILLGGTLKNQGNKFSELNTPVVMVTSNAVENISPEQYSSITIDDRKAAYEAIQYLVSLGHRKIAMIASELSSSAIVK
;
A
#
# COMPACT_ATOMS: atom_id res chain seq x y z
N SER A 1 -19.75 31.30 -11.09
CA SER A 1 -20.10 30.03 -11.76
C SER A 1 -19.49 28.86 -10.99
N VAL A 2 -20.04 27.66 -11.17
CA VAL A 2 -19.49 26.43 -10.58
C VAL A 2 -18.02 26.22 -10.97
N THR A 3 -17.66 26.58 -12.20
CA THR A 3 -16.28 26.49 -12.69
C THR A 3 -15.31 27.39 -11.93
N THR A 4 -15.73 28.61 -11.58
CA THR A 4 -14.92 29.56 -10.80
C THR A 4 -14.68 29.05 -9.38
N VAL A 5 -15.74 28.56 -8.72
CA VAL A 5 -15.65 27.95 -7.38
C VAL A 5 -14.71 26.73 -7.41
N SER A 6 -14.86 25.86 -8.42
CA SER A 6 -14.00 24.69 -8.59
C SER A 6 -12.52 25.07 -8.78
N ARG A 7 -12.22 26.13 -9.56
CA ARG A 7 -10.84 26.63 -9.73
C ARG A 7 -10.25 27.13 -8.42
N ILE A 8 -11.03 27.84 -7.61
CA ILE A 8 -10.59 28.38 -6.30
C ILE A 8 -10.32 27.24 -5.32
N ILE A 9 -11.24 26.28 -5.23
CA ILE A 9 -11.10 25.13 -4.34
C ILE A 9 -9.87 24.28 -4.72
N ASN A 10 -9.59 24.12 -6.02
CA ASN A 10 -8.52 23.27 -6.53
C ASN A 10 -7.20 24.02 -6.77
N ASN A 11 -7.18 25.32 -6.51
CA ASN A 11 -6.03 26.18 -6.78
C ASN A 11 -5.54 26.07 -8.25
N THR A 12 -6.47 26.00 -9.22
CA THR A 12 -6.20 25.82 -10.64
C THR A 12 -6.69 27.02 -11.44
N GLY A 13 -5.81 27.61 -12.23
CA GLY A 13 -6.11 28.73 -13.12
C GLY A 13 -6.25 30.09 -12.40
N GLU A 14 -6.18 31.15 -13.18
CA GLU A 14 -6.26 32.52 -12.67
C GLU A 14 -7.70 32.92 -12.35
N VAL A 15 -7.91 33.48 -11.18
CA VAL A 15 -9.17 34.07 -10.72
C VAL A 15 -8.86 35.45 -10.12
N LYS A 16 -9.73 36.44 -10.40
CA LYS A 16 -9.60 37.76 -9.80
C LYS A 16 -9.57 37.66 -8.27
N GLU A 17 -8.63 38.36 -7.63
CA GLU A 17 -8.44 38.33 -6.17
C GLU A 17 -9.74 38.65 -5.41
N SER A 18 -10.51 39.62 -5.86
CA SER A 18 -11.80 39.96 -5.23
C SER A 18 -12.83 38.82 -5.28
N THR A 19 -12.78 37.97 -6.32
CA THR A 19 -13.66 36.80 -6.44
C THR A 19 -13.12 35.66 -5.58
N TYR A 20 -11.83 35.50 -5.51
CA TYR A 20 -11.16 34.51 -4.67
C TYR A 20 -11.52 34.72 -3.19
N GLN A 21 -11.38 35.94 -2.68
CA GLN A 21 -11.70 36.28 -1.29
C GLN A 21 -13.15 36.01 -0.96
N LYS A 22 -14.11 36.48 -1.79
CA LYS A 22 -15.55 36.23 -1.57
C LYS A 22 -15.88 34.75 -1.49
N VAL A 23 -15.30 33.91 -2.36
CA VAL A 23 -15.58 32.48 -2.34
C VAL A 23 -14.98 31.83 -1.11
N ARG A 24 -13.77 32.24 -0.69
CA ARG A 24 -13.14 31.75 0.54
C ARG A 24 -13.94 32.10 1.80
N GLU A 25 -14.48 33.30 1.87
CA GLU A 25 -15.37 33.71 2.98
C GLU A 25 -16.62 32.82 3.05
N VAL A 26 -17.29 32.57 1.92
CA VAL A 26 -18.46 31.67 1.87
C VAL A 26 -18.11 30.26 2.25
N ILE A 27 -16.98 29.71 1.76
CA ILE A 27 -16.49 28.37 2.13
C ILE A 27 -16.30 28.27 3.65
N LYS A 28 -15.74 29.31 4.27
CA LYS A 28 -15.49 29.38 5.71
C LYS A 28 -16.80 29.54 6.50
N GLU A 29 -17.71 30.41 6.05
CA GLU A 29 -19.00 30.67 6.69
C GLU A 29 -19.88 29.42 6.76
N TYR A 30 -19.94 28.64 5.66
CA TYR A 30 -20.72 27.41 5.55
C TYR A 30 -19.98 26.14 5.97
N ASN A 31 -18.74 26.25 6.47
CA ASN A 31 -17.88 25.09 6.75
C ASN A 31 -17.85 24.05 5.61
N TYR A 32 -17.88 24.54 4.37
CA TYR A 32 -17.99 23.67 3.21
C TYR A 32 -16.72 22.82 3.04
N VAL A 33 -16.86 21.51 3.14
CA VAL A 33 -15.81 20.53 2.85
C VAL A 33 -16.07 19.92 1.47
N PRO A 34 -15.14 20.04 0.52
CA PRO A 34 -15.29 19.43 -0.79
C PRO A 34 -15.49 17.92 -0.69
N ASN A 35 -16.54 17.41 -1.33
CA ASN A 35 -16.80 15.98 -1.37
C ASN A 35 -15.86 15.30 -2.38
N ASN A 36 -14.78 14.70 -1.88
CA ASN A 36 -13.79 14.01 -2.68
C ASN A 36 -14.37 12.76 -3.40
N SER A 37 -15.41 12.13 -2.85
CA SER A 37 -16.07 10.99 -3.49
C SER A 37 -16.81 11.41 -4.77
N ALA A 38 -17.52 12.54 -4.76
CA ALA A 38 -18.16 13.09 -5.97
C ALA A 38 -17.14 13.55 -7.02
N ARG A 39 -15.97 13.98 -6.57
CA ARG A 39 -14.84 14.39 -7.42
C ARG A 39 -14.16 13.20 -8.09
N ASN A 40 -14.03 12.09 -7.37
CA ASN A 40 -13.45 10.84 -7.87
C ASN A 40 -14.33 10.15 -8.92
N LEU A 41 -15.65 10.39 -8.91
CA LEU A 41 -16.58 9.93 -9.96
C LEU A 41 -16.25 10.47 -11.35
N LYS A 42 -15.65 11.67 -11.46
CA LYS A 42 -15.24 12.29 -12.74
C LYS A 42 -13.81 11.94 -13.16
N ARG A 43 -12.99 11.36 -12.30
CA ARG A 43 -11.60 10.98 -12.63
C ARG A 43 -11.55 9.57 -13.17
N ILE A 44 -10.76 9.38 -14.23
CA ILE A 44 -10.48 8.07 -14.84
C ILE A 44 -9.72 7.17 -13.85
N GLN A 45 -8.89 7.77 -12.97
CA GLN A 45 -8.19 7.10 -11.88
C GLN A 45 -8.30 7.91 -10.59
N SER A 46 -8.37 7.24 -9.45
CA SER A 46 -8.27 7.88 -8.13
C SER A 46 -6.79 8.15 -7.78
N ASN A 47 -6.53 9.01 -6.78
CA ASN A 47 -5.18 9.18 -6.22
C ASN A 47 -4.96 8.24 -5.02
N VAL A 48 -5.69 7.14 -4.94
CA VAL A 48 -5.65 6.23 -3.80
C VAL A 48 -4.65 5.11 -4.04
N ILE A 49 -3.73 4.93 -3.10
CA ILE A 49 -2.89 3.73 -2.97
C ILE A 49 -3.54 2.83 -1.93
N CYS A 50 -3.79 1.58 -2.28
CA CYS A 50 -4.30 0.58 -1.35
C CYS A 50 -3.15 -0.20 -0.74
N VAL A 51 -3.07 -0.23 0.59
CA VAL A 51 -2.14 -1.10 1.33
C VAL A 51 -2.93 -2.27 1.88
N LEU A 52 -2.66 -3.45 1.37
CA LEU A 52 -3.23 -4.70 1.83
C LEU A 52 -2.29 -5.33 2.86
N THR A 53 -2.76 -5.55 4.08
CA THR A 53 -1.97 -6.18 5.15
C THR A 53 -2.55 -7.53 5.49
N LYS A 54 -1.74 -8.59 5.41
CA LYS A 54 -2.16 -9.93 5.83
C LYS A 54 -1.61 -10.29 7.19
N GLY A 55 -2.51 -10.81 8.05
CA GLY A 55 -2.18 -11.26 9.40
C GLY A 55 -2.51 -10.25 10.48
N VAL A 56 -2.65 -10.78 11.69
CA VAL A 56 -3.00 -10.03 12.90
C VAL A 56 -1.85 -9.08 13.26
N ALA A 57 -2.20 -7.84 13.53
CA ALA A 57 -1.42 -6.77 14.18
C ALA A 57 0.09 -7.08 14.42
N ASN A 58 0.87 -7.16 13.35
CA ASN A 58 2.32 -7.21 13.48
C ASN A 58 2.82 -5.78 13.77
N PRO A 59 3.42 -5.51 14.94
CA PRO A 59 3.92 -4.18 15.30
C PRO A 59 4.86 -3.58 14.23
N MET A 60 5.66 -4.43 13.58
CA MET A 60 6.55 -4.03 12.48
C MET A 60 5.78 -3.39 11.31
N PHE A 61 4.56 -3.84 11.03
CA PHE A 61 3.74 -3.27 9.96
C PHE A 61 3.23 -1.87 10.32
N ASN A 62 3.01 -1.57 11.61
CA ASN A 62 2.56 -0.24 12.02
C ASN A 62 3.59 0.85 11.70
N ASP A 63 4.87 0.56 11.91
CA ASP A 63 5.95 1.49 11.57
C ASP A 63 6.04 1.69 10.05
N MET A 64 5.95 0.59 9.28
CA MET A 64 5.93 0.65 7.82
C MET A 64 4.73 1.45 7.30
N LEU A 65 3.52 1.21 7.84
CA LEU A 65 2.31 1.93 7.48
C LEU A 65 2.43 3.43 7.75
N SER A 66 3.00 3.80 8.90
CA SER A 66 3.25 5.21 9.25
C SER A 66 4.16 5.90 8.23
N VAL A 67 5.23 5.23 7.80
CA VAL A 67 6.15 5.75 6.77
C VAL A 67 5.46 5.84 5.41
N ILE A 68 4.70 4.80 5.02
CA ILE A 68 3.95 4.78 3.76
C ILE A 68 2.96 5.94 3.72
N GLN A 69 2.15 6.14 4.77
CA GLN A 69 1.17 7.23 4.85
C GLN A 69 1.84 8.60 4.72
N LYS A 70 2.91 8.84 5.50
CA LYS A 70 3.64 10.11 5.46
C LYS A 70 4.20 10.39 4.08
N LYS A 71 4.88 9.41 3.48
CA LYS A 71 5.48 9.57 2.15
C LYS A 71 4.45 9.71 1.05
N SER A 72 3.35 8.97 1.09
CA SER A 72 2.27 9.12 0.12
C SER A 72 1.65 10.53 0.16
N ALA A 73 1.49 11.11 1.35
CA ALA A 73 0.98 12.47 1.53
C ALA A 73 1.91 13.52 0.88
N ASP A 74 3.24 13.35 0.97
CA ASP A 74 4.22 14.23 0.32
C ASP A 74 4.00 14.32 -1.21
N TYR A 75 3.45 13.26 -1.81
CA TYR A 75 3.12 13.18 -3.25
C TYR A 75 1.63 13.34 -3.56
N SER A 76 0.83 13.80 -2.60
CA SER A 76 -0.62 13.98 -2.74
C SER A 76 -1.39 12.69 -3.07
N TYR A 77 -0.93 11.55 -2.60
CA TYR A 77 -1.67 10.31 -2.63
C TYR A 77 -2.40 10.07 -1.31
N ASP A 78 -3.65 9.61 -1.42
CA ASP A 78 -4.42 9.08 -0.29
C ASP A 78 -4.04 7.61 -0.08
N VAL A 79 -3.94 7.18 1.18
CA VAL A 79 -3.67 5.78 1.54
C VAL A 79 -4.91 5.15 2.14
N MET A 80 -5.36 4.06 1.53
CA MET A 80 -6.39 3.18 2.07
C MET A 80 -5.73 1.91 2.59
N ILE A 81 -5.95 1.59 3.86
CA ILE A 81 -5.44 0.36 4.47
C ILE A 81 -6.58 -0.64 4.55
N GLN A 82 -6.36 -1.83 4.01
CA GLN A 82 -7.27 -2.96 4.08
C GLN A 82 -6.57 -4.14 4.73
N GLN A 83 -7.10 -4.60 5.84
CA GLN A 83 -6.66 -5.84 6.46
C GLN A 83 -7.32 -7.03 5.75
N ILE A 84 -6.55 -8.08 5.53
CA ILE A 84 -6.97 -9.34 4.92
C ILE A 84 -6.87 -10.43 5.97
N ASP A 85 -7.88 -11.25 6.09
CA ASP A 85 -7.86 -12.40 6.99
C ASP A 85 -6.89 -13.48 6.47
N GLN A 86 -6.38 -14.33 7.39
CA GLN A 86 -5.39 -15.35 7.02
C GLN A 86 -5.87 -16.32 5.94
N ASN A 87 -7.18 -16.59 5.91
CA ASN A 87 -7.80 -17.52 4.97
C ASN A 87 -8.23 -16.86 3.65
N GLU A 88 -8.19 -15.53 3.54
CA GLU A 88 -8.53 -14.83 2.31
C GLU A 88 -7.35 -14.82 1.34
N ASP A 89 -7.69 -14.83 0.05
CA ASP A 89 -6.73 -14.70 -1.04
C ASP A 89 -6.41 -13.20 -1.27
N GLU A 90 -5.15 -12.84 -1.12
CA GLU A 90 -4.71 -11.45 -1.25
C GLU A 90 -4.98 -10.87 -2.64
N LEU A 91 -4.86 -11.69 -3.69
CA LEU A 91 -5.09 -11.23 -5.05
C LEU A 91 -6.56 -11.03 -5.34
N ASP A 92 -7.45 -11.88 -4.82
CA ASP A 92 -8.89 -11.67 -4.97
C ASP A 92 -9.31 -10.34 -4.34
N VAL A 93 -8.82 -10.04 -3.13
CA VAL A 93 -9.08 -8.76 -2.46
C VAL A 93 -8.48 -7.60 -3.25
N ALA A 94 -7.22 -7.74 -3.72
CA ALA A 94 -6.54 -6.71 -4.52
C ALA A 94 -7.31 -6.39 -5.81
N ILE A 95 -7.73 -7.41 -6.55
CA ILE A 95 -8.49 -7.28 -7.80
C ILE A 95 -9.85 -6.62 -7.53
N ALA A 96 -10.55 -7.03 -6.48
CA ALA A 96 -11.82 -6.44 -6.09
C ALA A 96 -11.67 -4.95 -5.76
N GLN A 97 -10.70 -4.59 -4.91
CA GLN A 97 -10.42 -3.20 -4.54
C GLN A 97 -9.99 -2.36 -5.76
N MET A 98 -9.15 -2.92 -6.63
CA MET A 98 -8.73 -2.25 -7.86
C MET A 98 -9.93 -1.91 -8.75
N LYS A 99 -10.83 -2.87 -8.98
CA LYS A 99 -12.04 -2.68 -9.81
C LYS A 99 -13.01 -1.68 -9.18
N GLU A 100 -13.20 -1.74 -7.86
CA GLU A 100 -14.15 -0.88 -7.13
C GLU A 100 -13.63 0.56 -6.99
N LYS A 101 -12.37 0.75 -6.60
CA LYS A 101 -11.81 2.04 -6.20
C LYS A 101 -10.97 2.73 -7.26
N ARG A 102 -10.68 2.08 -8.40
CA ARG A 102 -9.82 2.60 -9.48
C ARG A 102 -8.45 3.05 -8.96
N LEU A 103 -7.81 2.20 -8.20
CA LEU A 103 -6.59 2.48 -7.45
C LEU A 103 -5.45 3.00 -8.34
N LYS A 104 -4.61 3.87 -7.76
CA LYS A 104 -3.37 4.36 -8.38
C LYS A 104 -2.24 3.35 -8.24
N GLY A 105 -2.23 2.58 -7.16
CA GLY A 105 -1.25 1.54 -6.86
C GLY A 105 -1.72 0.65 -5.73
N ILE A 106 -1.07 -0.50 -5.60
CA ILE A 106 -1.31 -1.49 -4.55
C ILE A 106 0.01 -1.80 -3.86
N ILE A 107 0.01 -1.81 -2.53
CA ILE A 107 1.13 -2.31 -1.72
C ILE A 107 0.64 -3.55 -0.98
N LEU A 108 1.29 -4.69 -1.21
CA LEU A 108 1.05 -5.93 -0.49
C LEU A 108 2.08 -6.02 0.64
N LEU A 109 1.61 -5.88 1.87
CA LEU A 109 2.44 -5.88 3.07
C LEU A 109 2.28 -7.20 3.82
N GLY A 110 3.26 -8.05 3.72
CA GLY A 110 3.17 -9.45 4.13
C GLY A 110 2.42 -10.31 3.13
N GLY A 111 2.12 -11.55 3.53
CA GLY A 111 1.34 -12.49 2.70
C GLY A 111 2.17 -13.54 2.00
N THR A 112 1.48 -14.45 1.34
CA THR A 112 2.07 -15.63 0.69
C THR A 112 1.38 -15.86 -0.65
N LEU A 113 1.75 -15.11 -1.66
CA LEU A 113 1.21 -15.26 -3.03
C LEU A 113 1.64 -16.63 -3.63
N LYS A 114 1.08 -17.75 -3.18
CA LYS A 114 1.42 -19.07 -3.72
C LYS A 114 0.66 -19.34 -5.02
N ASN A 115 1.39 -19.76 -6.07
CA ASN A 115 0.86 -20.32 -7.33
C ASN A 115 -0.20 -19.48 -8.06
N GLN A 116 -0.08 -18.16 -8.08
CA GLN A 116 -1.13 -17.27 -8.56
C GLN A 116 -0.72 -16.39 -9.75
N GLY A 117 0.28 -16.79 -10.53
CA GLY A 117 0.79 -16.02 -11.66
C GLY A 117 -0.29 -15.56 -12.66
N ASN A 118 -1.26 -16.42 -12.96
CA ASN A 118 -2.36 -16.07 -13.85
C ASN A 118 -3.28 -14.98 -13.27
N LYS A 119 -3.56 -15.03 -11.96
CA LYS A 119 -4.38 -14.04 -11.28
C LYS A 119 -3.66 -12.70 -11.14
N PHE A 120 -2.34 -12.73 -10.92
CA PHE A 120 -1.54 -11.53 -10.79
C PHE A 120 -1.59 -10.66 -12.05
N SER A 121 -1.66 -11.28 -13.23
CA SER A 121 -1.77 -10.58 -14.51
C SER A 121 -3.10 -9.83 -14.72
N GLU A 122 -4.12 -10.08 -13.89
CA GLU A 122 -5.36 -9.28 -13.88
C GLU A 122 -5.19 -7.90 -13.21
N LEU A 123 -4.12 -7.69 -12.45
CA LEU A 123 -3.82 -6.42 -11.81
C LEU A 123 -3.29 -5.42 -12.84
N ASN A 124 -4.15 -4.53 -13.31
CA ASN A 124 -3.81 -3.45 -14.25
C ASN A 124 -3.30 -2.19 -13.53
N THR A 125 -2.71 -2.36 -12.35
CA THR A 125 -2.28 -1.28 -11.46
C THR A 125 -0.90 -1.64 -10.92
N PRO A 126 0.03 -0.69 -10.80
CA PRO A 126 1.36 -0.94 -10.22
C PRO A 126 1.27 -1.61 -8.85
N VAL A 127 2.07 -2.64 -8.65
CA VAL A 127 2.10 -3.42 -7.41
C VAL A 127 3.50 -3.36 -6.79
N VAL A 128 3.55 -3.13 -5.49
CA VAL A 128 4.76 -3.24 -4.66
C VAL A 128 4.53 -4.30 -3.60
N MET A 129 5.41 -5.29 -3.56
CA MET A 129 5.41 -6.32 -2.52
C MET A 129 6.42 -5.94 -1.45
N VAL A 130 6.02 -5.98 -0.18
CA VAL A 130 6.89 -5.66 0.96
C VAL A 130 6.95 -6.84 1.90
N THR A 131 8.14 -7.22 2.35
CA THR A 131 8.44 -8.38 3.20
C THR A 131 8.16 -9.74 2.57
N SER A 132 7.77 -9.80 1.31
CA SER A 132 7.59 -11.04 0.56
C SER A 132 8.37 -10.97 -0.74
N ASN A 133 8.96 -12.10 -1.13
CA ASN A 133 9.61 -12.23 -2.43
C ASN A 133 8.60 -12.68 -3.49
N ALA A 134 9.07 -12.50 -4.73
CA ALA A 134 8.38 -13.01 -5.88
C ALA A 134 8.01 -14.48 -5.77
N VAL A 135 6.84 -14.74 -6.23
CA VAL A 135 6.30 -16.08 -6.38
C VAL A 135 6.74 -16.62 -7.72
N GLU A 136 6.97 -17.91 -7.80
CA GLU A 136 7.11 -18.62 -9.06
C GLU A 136 5.97 -18.26 -10.01
N ASN A 137 6.31 -18.04 -11.28
CA ASN A 137 5.37 -17.72 -12.37
C ASN A 137 4.80 -16.28 -12.44
N ILE A 138 5.37 -15.31 -11.72
CA ILE A 138 5.10 -13.89 -11.94
C ILE A 138 6.34 -13.24 -12.56
N SER A 139 6.16 -12.56 -13.70
CA SER A 139 7.26 -11.82 -14.33
C SER A 139 7.77 -10.71 -13.40
N PRO A 140 9.10 -10.58 -13.20
CA PRO A 140 9.70 -9.50 -12.41
C PRO A 140 9.32 -8.10 -12.88
N GLU A 141 8.86 -7.96 -14.11
CA GLU A 141 8.43 -6.67 -14.67
C GLU A 141 7.03 -6.23 -14.19
N GLN A 142 6.25 -7.16 -13.62
CA GLN A 142 4.87 -6.89 -13.20
C GLN A 142 4.75 -6.28 -11.79
N TYR A 143 5.84 -6.30 -11.00
CA TYR A 143 5.82 -5.78 -9.64
C TYR A 143 7.21 -5.25 -9.24
N SER A 144 7.24 -4.48 -8.16
CA SER A 144 8.47 -4.18 -7.43
C SER A 144 8.45 -4.89 -6.07
N SER A 145 9.59 -5.31 -5.56
CA SER A 145 9.66 -5.91 -4.23
C SER A 145 10.68 -5.21 -3.34
N ILE A 146 10.33 -5.10 -2.06
CA ILE A 146 11.19 -4.60 -0.99
C ILE A 146 11.27 -5.69 0.08
N THR A 147 12.44 -6.30 0.24
CA THR A 147 12.64 -7.42 1.15
C THR A 147 14.06 -7.40 1.70
N ILE A 148 14.29 -8.12 2.77
CA ILE A 148 15.62 -8.40 3.31
C ILE A 148 16.02 -9.82 2.90
N ASP A 149 17.32 -10.10 2.91
CA ASP A 149 17.83 -11.45 2.75
C ASP A 149 17.75 -12.20 4.09
N ASP A 150 16.56 -12.75 4.37
CA ASP A 150 16.27 -13.49 5.60
C ASP A 150 17.20 -14.68 5.80
N ARG A 151 17.60 -15.36 4.71
CA ARG A 151 18.53 -16.49 4.75
C ARG A 151 19.90 -16.04 5.23
N LYS A 152 20.41 -14.96 4.66
CA LYS A 152 21.70 -14.38 5.05
C LYS A 152 21.64 -13.90 6.49
N ALA A 153 20.60 -13.19 6.88
CA ALA A 153 20.41 -12.68 8.25
C ALA A 153 20.37 -13.83 9.28
N ALA A 154 19.61 -14.91 8.99
CA ALA A 154 19.59 -16.10 9.85
C ALA A 154 20.94 -16.79 9.94
N TYR A 155 21.64 -16.92 8.80
CA TYR A 155 22.98 -17.49 8.77
C TYR A 155 23.96 -16.68 9.64
N GLU A 156 23.98 -15.35 9.48
CA GLU A 156 24.83 -14.45 10.26
C GLU A 156 24.53 -14.53 11.76
N ALA A 157 23.25 -14.62 12.14
CA ALA A 157 22.84 -14.79 13.52
C ALA A 157 23.38 -16.11 14.14
N ILE A 158 23.27 -17.22 13.40
CA ILE A 158 23.82 -18.51 13.84
C ILE A 158 25.33 -18.46 13.91
N GLN A 159 26.00 -17.90 12.92
CA GLN A 159 27.46 -17.70 12.92
C GLN A 159 27.92 -16.90 14.13
N TYR A 160 27.20 -15.87 14.49
CA TYR A 160 27.50 -15.06 15.67
C TYR A 160 27.43 -15.91 16.95
N LEU A 161 26.34 -16.68 17.15
CA LEU A 161 26.23 -17.58 18.30
C LEU A 161 27.35 -18.63 18.35
N VAL A 162 27.71 -19.20 17.20
CA VAL A 162 28.83 -20.17 17.09
C VAL A 162 30.16 -19.53 17.45
N SER A 163 30.39 -18.27 17.04
CA SER A 163 31.63 -17.55 17.38
C SER A 163 31.77 -17.26 18.87
N LEU A 164 30.62 -17.11 19.58
CA LEU A 164 30.58 -16.98 21.04
C LEU A 164 30.72 -18.34 21.80
N GLY A 165 30.94 -19.44 21.07
CA GLY A 165 31.16 -20.76 21.63
C GLY A 165 29.89 -21.61 21.83
N HIS A 166 28.70 -21.09 21.48
CA HIS A 166 27.47 -21.88 21.56
C HIS A 166 27.52 -23.06 20.57
N ARG A 167 27.12 -24.26 21.01
CA ARG A 167 27.07 -25.48 20.20
C ARG A 167 25.71 -26.15 20.18
N LYS A 168 24.85 -25.80 21.13
CA LYS A 168 23.47 -26.26 21.20
C LYS A 168 22.57 -25.08 21.00
N ILE A 169 22.05 -24.91 19.78
CA ILE A 169 21.26 -23.77 19.35
C ILE A 169 19.88 -24.28 18.97
N ALA A 170 18.85 -23.69 19.51
CA ALA A 170 17.46 -23.97 19.17
C ALA A 170 16.86 -22.75 18.43
N MET A 171 15.97 -23.00 17.48
CA MET A 171 15.21 -21.97 16.77
C MET A 171 13.71 -22.19 17.01
N ILE A 172 13.02 -21.11 17.32
CA ILE A 172 11.55 -21.08 17.37
C ILE A 172 11.09 -20.49 16.05
N ALA A 173 10.33 -21.25 15.29
CA ALA A 173 9.78 -20.84 14.01
C ALA A 173 8.24 -20.98 14.04
N SER A 174 7.57 -20.23 13.20
CA SER A 174 6.15 -20.42 12.94
C SER A 174 5.94 -21.62 12.02
N GLU A 175 4.71 -21.88 11.57
CA GLU A 175 4.44 -22.99 10.65
C GLU A 175 5.28 -22.91 9.36
N LEU A 176 5.87 -24.02 8.95
CA LEU A 176 6.70 -24.15 7.74
C LEU A 176 5.94 -23.88 6.42
N SER A 177 4.62 -23.70 6.50
CA SER A 177 3.75 -23.40 5.36
C SER A 177 3.79 -21.92 4.92
N SER A 178 4.30 -21.01 5.73
CA SER A 178 4.41 -19.62 5.34
C SER A 178 5.67 -19.39 4.50
N SER A 179 5.56 -18.64 3.39
CA SER A 179 6.68 -18.37 2.47
C SER A 179 7.84 -17.62 3.13
N ALA A 180 7.60 -16.98 4.27
CA ALA A 180 8.63 -16.30 5.05
C ALA A 180 9.57 -17.27 5.78
N ILE A 181 9.22 -18.57 5.90
CA ILE A 181 9.96 -19.56 6.69
C ILE A 181 10.72 -20.54 5.80
N VAL A 182 10.31 -20.72 4.55
CA VAL A 182 10.90 -21.69 3.60
C VAL A 182 12.12 -21.14 2.84
N LYS A 183 12.59 -19.99 3.25
CA LYS A 183 13.84 -19.41 2.74
C LYS A 183 14.96 -19.65 3.74
#